data_577087bf5c90ce9f577da2bc661acbb1
#
_entry.id   577087bf5c90ce9f577da2bc661acbb1
#
_cell.length_a   1.000
_cell.length_b   1.000
_cell.length_c   1.000
_cell.angle_alpha   90.00
_cell.angle_beta   90.00
_cell.angle_gamma   90.00
#
_symmetry.space_group_name_H-M   'P 1'
#
loop_
_entity.id
_entity.type
_entity.pdbx_description
1 polymer ?
#
loop_
_entity_poly.entity_id
_entity_poly.type
_entity_poly.pdbx_seq_one_letter_code
_entity_poly.pdbx_strand_id
1 'polypeptide(L)'
;TKLLNEISENDIGSTIKIAGWVENIRDHGGVSFIDLRDMYGVMQVVMRDTSLLSGISKEDCLSIEGLICERDEETYNPKIPTGTIELEAHVVNILGKVRAKLPFEITSSKEIREDLRLKYRYLDLRNKKVRDNMIFRSQVISFLRAKMTEMGFLEIQTPIPVSYTHLTLPTKLE
;
A
#
# COMPACT_ATOMS: atom_id res chain seq x y z
N THR A 1 16.74 -3.92 1.11
CA THR A 1 15.28 -3.93 1.35
C THR A 1 14.64 -4.77 0.28
N LYS A 2 13.90 -5.81 0.67
CA LYS A 2 13.08 -6.63 -0.24
C LYS A 2 11.64 -6.13 -0.26
N LEU A 3 10.97 -6.30 -1.40
CA LEU A 3 9.54 -6.09 -1.53
C LEU A 3 8.78 -7.34 -1.06
N LEU A 4 7.56 -7.20 -0.55
CA LEU A 4 6.84 -8.33 0.04
C LEU A 4 6.48 -9.43 -0.98
N ASN A 5 6.37 -9.12 -2.27
CA ASN A 5 6.17 -10.11 -3.33
C ASN A 5 7.45 -10.86 -3.73
N GLU A 6 8.62 -10.43 -3.27
CA GLU A 6 9.91 -11.08 -3.51
C GLU A 6 10.29 -12.06 -2.39
N ILE A 7 9.48 -12.12 -1.34
CA ILE A 7 9.72 -12.96 -0.17
C ILE A 7 8.88 -14.23 -0.27
N SER A 8 9.54 -15.35 -0.06
CA SER A 8 8.94 -16.69 -0.13
C SER A 8 9.47 -17.59 0.97
N GLU A 9 8.97 -18.81 1.05
CA GLU A 9 9.45 -19.85 1.95
C GLU A 9 10.96 -20.17 1.77
N ASN A 10 11.51 -19.89 0.59
CA ASN A 10 12.96 -20.05 0.33
C ASN A 10 13.82 -19.07 1.13
N ASP A 11 13.23 -18.02 1.67
CA ASP A 11 13.94 -17.02 2.49
C ASP A 11 13.94 -17.37 3.98
N ILE A 12 13.32 -18.48 4.39
CA ILE A 12 13.32 -18.95 5.80
C ILE A 12 14.76 -19.10 6.29
N GLY A 13 15.03 -18.56 7.48
CA GLY A 13 16.37 -18.54 8.08
C GLY A 13 17.26 -17.41 7.60
N SER A 14 16.80 -16.58 6.66
CA SER A 14 17.55 -15.38 6.21
C SER A 14 17.12 -14.13 6.98
N THR A 15 18.08 -13.24 7.23
CA THR A 15 17.82 -11.90 7.77
C THR A 15 17.54 -10.96 6.61
N ILE A 16 16.37 -10.36 6.61
CA ILE A 16 15.96 -9.43 5.56
C ILE A 16 15.47 -8.10 6.15
N LYS A 17 15.44 -7.10 5.29
CA LYS A 17 14.91 -5.78 5.60
C LYS A 17 13.72 -5.50 4.72
N ILE A 18 12.60 -5.13 5.35
CA ILE A 18 11.36 -4.74 4.68
C ILE A 18 10.96 -3.32 5.09
N ALA A 19 10.15 -2.66 4.28
CA ALA A 19 9.57 -1.37 4.62
C ALA A 19 8.11 -1.28 4.15
N GLY A 20 7.27 -0.62 4.94
CA GLY A 20 5.84 -0.51 4.64
C GLY A 20 5.08 0.28 5.69
N TRP A 21 3.78 0.24 5.58
CA TRP A 21 2.85 0.89 6.51
C TRP A 21 2.23 -0.13 7.46
N VAL A 22 2.05 0.28 8.72
CA VAL A 22 1.37 -0.51 9.74
C VAL A 22 -0.12 -0.59 9.43
N GLU A 23 -0.62 -1.75 9.04
CA GLU A 23 -2.05 -1.96 8.81
C GLU A 23 -2.79 -2.30 10.11
N ASN A 24 -2.28 -3.24 10.89
CA ASN A 24 -2.82 -3.62 12.18
C ASN A 24 -1.71 -3.83 13.21
N ILE A 25 -2.09 -3.66 14.48
CA ILE A 25 -1.26 -3.97 15.65
C ILE A 25 -2.11 -4.84 16.56
N ARG A 26 -1.55 -5.98 17.01
CA ARG A 26 -2.17 -6.91 17.95
C ARG A 26 -1.18 -7.18 19.07
N ASP A 27 -1.59 -7.01 20.31
CA ASP A 27 -0.81 -7.32 21.50
C ASP A 27 -1.40 -8.54 22.22
N HIS A 28 -0.57 -9.52 22.47
CA HIS A 28 -0.95 -10.78 23.11
C HIS A 28 -0.14 -11.03 24.40
N GLY A 29 0.09 -9.97 25.19
CA GLY A 29 0.61 -10.13 26.55
C GLY A 29 2.07 -10.62 26.61
N GLY A 30 2.97 -9.99 25.87
CA GLY A 30 4.41 -10.31 25.84
C GLY A 30 4.96 -10.55 24.45
N VAL A 31 4.09 -10.80 23.48
CA VAL A 31 4.44 -10.85 22.05
C VAL A 31 3.45 -9.98 21.29
N SER A 32 3.98 -9.12 20.45
CA SER A 32 3.13 -8.25 19.64
C SER A 32 3.31 -8.55 18.17
N PHE A 33 2.23 -8.39 17.43
CA PHE A 33 2.18 -8.65 15.99
C PHE A 33 1.81 -7.38 15.25
N ILE A 34 2.56 -7.07 14.20
CA ILE A 34 2.24 -6.01 13.26
C ILE A 34 1.97 -6.63 11.91
N ASP A 35 0.87 -6.26 11.27
CA ASP A 35 0.67 -6.51 9.86
C ASP A 35 1.28 -5.31 9.10
N LEU A 36 2.44 -5.52 8.48
CA LEU A 36 3.12 -4.52 7.67
C LEU A 36 2.71 -4.67 6.21
N ARG A 37 2.22 -3.59 5.60
CA ARG A 37 1.72 -3.56 4.23
C ARG A 37 2.64 -2.75 3.33
N ASP A 38 2.98 -3.29 2.18
CA ASP A 38 3.55 -2.54 1.06
C ASP A 38 2.57 -2.44 -0.12
N MET A 39 3.07 -2.10 -1.31
CA MET A 39 2.26 -2.02 -2.52
C MET A 39 1.85 -3.40 -3.07
N TYR A 40 2.49 -4.48 -2.65
CA TYR A 40 2.28 -5.82 -3.19
C TYR A 40 1.50 -6.74 -2.25
N GLY A 41 1.63 -6.54 -0.93
CA GLY A 41 0.98 -7.42 0.02
C GLY A 41 1.10 -6.98 1.47
N VAL A 42 0.88 -7.94 2.35
CA VAL A 42 0.97 -7.79 3.80
C VAL A 42 1.86 -8.89 4.35
N MET A 43 2.76 -8.56 5.26
CA MET A 43 3.62 -9.48 6.00
C MET A 43 3.32 -9.35 7.49
N GLN A 44 3.13 -10.47 8.18
CA GLN A 44 3.11 -10.47 9.64
C GLN A 44 4.52 -10.30 10.18
N VAL A 45 4.68 -9.37 11.10
CA VAL A 45 5.92 -9.13 11.84
C VAL A 45 5.68 -9.45 13.29
N VAL A 46 6.52 -10.29 13.87
CA VAL A 46 6.49 -10.68 15.29
C VAL A 46 7.51 -9.86 16.05
N MET A 47 7.07 -9.23 17.12
CA MET A 47 7.91 -8.47 18.05
C MET A 47 7.89 -9.14 19.43
N ARG A 48 8.97 -9.82 19.79
CA ARG A 48 9.13 -10.40 21.14
C ARG A 48 9.53 -9.35 22.16
N ASP A 49 10.25 -8.32 21.72
CA ASP A 49 10.53 -7.15 22.53
C ASP A 49 9.47 -6.08 22.33
N THR A 50 8.54 -5.97 23.26
CA THR A 50 7.43 -5.00 23.22
C THR A 50 7.91 -3.55 23.28
N SER A 51 9.16 -3.29 23.70
CA SER A 51 9.73 -1.94 23.68
C SER A 51 9.85 -1.39 22.26
N LEU A 52 10.00 -2.25 21.26
CA LEU A 52 10.04 -1.89 19.84
C LEU A 52 8.73 -1.31 19.32
N LEU A 53 7.60 -1.58 20.01
CA LEU A 53 6.29 -1.00 19.68
C LEU A 53 6.10 0.43 20.18
N SER A 54 6.99 0.90 21.05
CA SER A 54 6.79 2.19 21.69
C SER A 54 6.62 3.32 20.68
N GLY A 55 5.44 3.94 20.70
CA GLY A 55 5.11 5.07 19.85
C GLY A 55 4.80 4.73 18.40
N ILE A 56 4.55 3.45 18.07
CA ILE A 56 4.08 3.03 16.75
C ILE A 56 2.56 3.06 16.72
N SER A 57 2.00 3.59 15.63
CA SER A 57 0.57 3.70 15.37
C SER A 57 0.20 3.12 14.02
N LYS A 58 -1.08 2.82 13.81
CA LYS A 58 -1.60 2.43 12.48
C LYS A 58 -1.22 3.48 11.43
N GLU A 59 -0.85 3.00 10.26
CA GLU A 59 -0.39 3.79 9.10
C GLU A 59 0.94 4.54 9.31
N ASP A 60 1.66 4.31 10.42
CA ASP A 60 3.06 4.70 10.49
C ASP A 60 3.86 3.95 9.44
N CYS A 61 4.84 4.62 8.84
CA CYS A 61 5.76 4.00 7.89
C CYS A 61 6.99 3.49 8.64
N LEU A 62 7.24 2.20 8.54
CA LEU A 62 8.32 1.52 9.24
C LEU A 62 9.32 0.90 8.27
N SER A 63 10.56 0.79 8.69
CA SER A 63 11.56 -0.12 8.14
C SER A 63 11.93 -1.12 9.23
N ILE A 64 11.77 -2.40 8.94
CA ILE A 64 11.99 -3.49 9.89
C ILE A 64 13.03 -4.44 9.32
N GLU A 65 13.99 -4.80 10.14
CA GLU A 65 15.00 -5.82 9.84
C GLU A 65 14.84 -6.97 10.81
N GLY A 66 14.83 -8.20 10.31
CA GLY A 66 14.58 -9.37 11.11
C GLY A 66 14.77 -10.67 10.35
N LEU A 67 14.55 -11.77 11.05
CA LEU A 67 14.69 -13.14 10.55
C LEU A 67 13.35 -13.61 9.97
N ILE A 68 13.35 -14.22 8.80
CA ILE A 68 12.18 -14.93 8.28
C ILE A 68 12.07 -16.29 8.95
N CYS A 69 10.92 -16.51 9.57
CA CYS A 69 10.55 -17.76 10.21
C CYS A 69 9.31 -18.37 9.54
N GLU A 70 9.18 -19.67 9.64
CA GLU A 70 7.95 -20.37 9.33
C GLU A 70 6.94 -20.14 10.45
N ARG A 71 5.67 -19.96 10.10
CA ARG A 71 4.59 -19.86 11.08
C ARG A 71 4.13 -21.25 11.50
N ASP A 72 3.57 -21.34 12.70
CA ASP A 72 2.90 -22.57 13.14
C ASP A 72 1.69 -22.87 12.21
N GLU A 73 1.49 -24.11 11.85
CA GLU A 73 0.40 -24.54 10.94
C GLU A 73 -0.98 -24.04 11.39
N GLU A 74 -1.22 -23.98 12.71
CA GLU A 74 -2.48 -23.47 13.29
C GLU A 74 -2.68 -21.96 13.06
N THR A 75 -1.60 -21.24 12.76
CA THR A 75 -1.61 -19.77 12.56
C THR A 75 -1.49 -19.37 11.10
N TYR A 76 -1.46 -20.32 10.16
CA TYR A 76 -1.40 -20.04 8.74
C TYR A 76 -2.57 -19.16 8.29
N ASN A 77 -2.27 -18.16 7.49
CA ASN A 77 -3.26 -17.24 6.95
C ASN A 77 -3.36 -17.35 5.43
N PRO A 78 -4.30 -18.14 4.89
CA PRO A 78 -4.43 -18.33 3.44
C PRO A 78 -4.89 -17.06 2.68
N LYS A 79 -5.25 -15.99 3.39
CA LYS A 79 -5.74 -14.75 2.78
C LYS A 79 -4.62 -13.85 2.27
N ILE A 80 -3.38 -14.09 2.67
CA ILE A 80 -2.21 -13.32 2.26
C ILE A 80 -1.16 -14.23 1.62
N PRO A 81 -0.42 -13.77 0.60
CA PRO A 81 0.61 -14.59 -0.07
C PRO A 81 1.73 -15.06 0.85
N THR A 82 2.06 -14.28 1.87
CA THR A 82 3.09 -14.57 2.88
C THR A 82 2.53 -15.26 4.12
N GLY A 83 1.38 -15.93 3.99
CA GLY A 83 0.62 -16.46 5.13
C GLY A 83 1.25 -17.64 5.86
N THR A 84 2.22 -18.32 5.25
CA THR A 84 2.99 -19.44 5.83
C THR A 84 4.24 -18.99 6.57
N ILE A 85 4.66 -17.74 6.35
CA ILE A 85 5.90 -17.18 6.92
C ILE A 85 5.63 -15.90 7.69
N GLU A 86 6.55 -15.55 8.56
CA GLU A 86 6.53 -14.29 9.32
C GLU A 86 7.95 -13.76 9.52
N LEU A 87 8.06 -12.47 9.83
CA LEU A 87 9.32 -11.83 10.12
C LEU A 87 9.45 -11.57 11.62
N GLU A 88 10.42 -12.22 12.28
CA GLU A 88 10.78 -11.91 13.66
C GLU A 88 11.67 -10.67 13.69
N ALA A 89 11.14 -9.57 14.24
CA ALA A 89 11.80 -8.27 14.20
C ALA A 89 12.96 -8.18 15.18
N HIS A 90 14.12 -7.74 14.69
CA HIS A 90 15.29 -7.41 15.51
C HIS A 90 15.50 -5.90 15.61
N VAL A 91 15.27 -5.17 14.52
CA VAL A 91 15.43 -3.71 14.46
C VAL A 91 14.22 -3.09 13.80
N VAL A 92 13.67 -2.07 14.44
CA VAL A 92 12.54 -1.29 13.93
C VAL A 92 12.92 0.18 13.86
N ASN A 93 12.79 0.77 12.68
CA ASN A 93 13.01 2.19 12.45
C ASN A 93 11.73 2.83 11.94
N ILE A 94 11.30 3.91 12.59
CA ILE A 94 10.16 4.70 12.14
C ILE A 94 10.63 5.66 11.06
N LEU A 95 10.18 5.46 9.82
CA LEU A 95 10.49 6.32 8.68
C LEU A 95 9.58 7.53 8.63
N GLY A 96 8.34 7.37 9.05
CA GLY A 96 7.37 8.45 9.09
C GLY A 96 6.21 8.16 10.03
N LYS A 97 5.87 9.12 10.88
CA LYS A 97 4.76 9.03 11.82
C LYS A 97 3.50 9.68 11.27
N VAL A 98 2.38 9.05 11.55
CA VAL A 98 1.05 9.67 11.39
C VAL A 98 0.91 10.80 12.42
N ARG A 99 0.69 12.02 11.93
CA ARG A 99 0.62 13.22 12.80
C ARG A 99 -0.77 13.48 13.37
N ALA A 100 -1.79 12.92 12.75
CA ALA A 100 -3.17 13.11 13.16
C ALA A 100 -3.99 11.83 12.97
N LYS A 101 -5.08 11.69 13.73
CA LYS A 101 -6.02 10.58 13.55
C LYS A 101 -6.52 10.54 12.11
N LEU A 102 -6.49 9.35 11.49
CA LEU A 102 -7.02 9.18 10.15
C LEU A 102 -8.51 9.50 10.09
N PRO A 103 -8.99 10.12 9.02
CA PRO A 103 -10.40 10.49 8.86
C PRO A 103 -11.30 9.25 8.72
N PHE A 104 -10.75 8.10 8.31
CA PHE A 104 -11.44 6.82 8.20
C PHE A 104 -10.42 5.66 8.15
N GLU A 105 -10.89 4.45 8.45
CA GLU A 105 -10.12 3.22 8.30
C GLU A 105 -9.98 2.87 6.81
N ILE A 106 -8.75 2.58 6.35
CA ILE A 106 -8.45 2.33 4.93
C ILE A 106 -9.16 1.08 4.43
N THR A 107 -9.20 0.02 5.23
CA THR A 107 -9.80 -1.27 4.86
C THR A 107 -11.31 -1.15 4.60
N SER A 108 -12.01 -0.27 5.32
CA SER A 108 -13.45 -0.02 5.19
C SER A 108 -13.79 1.25 4.39
N SER A 109 -12.83 1.82 3.67
CA SER A 109 -13.03 3.11 2.97
C SER A 109 -14.25 3.12 2.03
N LYS A 110 -14.60 1.97 1.43
CA LYS A 110 -15.79 1.86 0.55
C LYS A 110 -17.14 2.09 1.23
N GLU A 111 -17.21 1.94 2.55
CA GLU A 111 -18.41 2.16 3.37
C GLU A 111 -18.54 3.62 3.79
N ILE A 112 -17.51 4.42 3.51
CA ILE A 112 -17.44 5.83 3.88
C ILE A 112 -18.09 6.68 2.79
N ARG A 113 -18.69 7.81 3.18
CA ARG A 113 -19.30 8.80 2.27
C ARG A 113 -18.29 9.25 1.20
N GLU A 114 -18.78 9.39 -0.02
CA GLU A 114 -17.95 9.68 -1.18
C GLU A 114 -17.22 11.04 -1.07
N ASP A 115 -17.87 12.06 -0.53
CA ASP A 115 -17.28 13.37 -0.31
C ASP A 115 -16.01 13.32 0.55
N LEU A 116 -16.03 12.51 1.63
CA LEU A 116 -14.89 12.33 2.50
C LEU A 116 -13.78 11.51 1.83
N ARG A 117 -14.15 10.49 1.06
CA ARG A 117 -13.20 9.67 0.28
C ARG A 117 -12.51 10.49 -0.80
N LEU A 118 -13.24 11.36 -1.49
CA LEU A 118 -12.68 12.25 -2.51
C LEU A 118 -11.75 13.30 -1.91
N LYS A 119 -12.11 13.85 -0.74
CA LYS A 119 -11.25 14.79 0.00
C LYS A 119 -9.91 14.16 0.41
N TYR A 120 -9.93 12.90 0.82
CA TYR A 120 -8.74 12.16 1.24
C TYR A 120 -8.42 11.02 0.27
N ARG A 121 -8.45 11.31 -1.03
CA ARG A 121 -8.31 10.32 -2.12
C ARG A 121 -7.06 9.47 -2.00
N TYR A 122 -5.96 10.04 -1.53
CA TYR A 122 -4.70 9.33 -1.31
C TYR A 122 -4.79 8.21 -0.27
N LEU A 123 -5.68 8.31 0.73
CA LEU A 123 -5.97 7.24 1.68
C LEU A 123 -6.90 6.18 1.05
N ASP A 124 -7.94 6.62 0.35
CA ASP A 124 -8.88 5.71 -0.33
C ASP A 124 -8.18 4.82 -1.36
N LEU A 125 -7.18 5.36 -2.07
CA LEU A 125 -6.37 4.58 -3.02
C LEU A 125 -5.49 3.51 -2.38
N ARG A 126 -5.27 3.54 -1.07
CA ARG A 126 -4.58 2.47 -0.32
C ARG A 126 -5.48 1.26 -0.06
N ASN A 127 -6.82 1.42 -0.14
CA ASN A 127 -7.74 0.29 -0.04
C ASN A 127 -7.49 -0.69 -1.19
N LYS A 128 -7.29 -1.98 -0.87
CA LYS A 128 -6.92 -3.00 -1.85
C LYS A 128 -7.86 -3.03 -3.06
N LYS A 129 -9.18 -3.03 -2.83
CA LYS A 129 -10.18 -3.10 -3.92
C LYS A 129 -10.16 -1.85 -4.81
N VAL A 130 -9.93 -0.67 -4.22
CA VAL A 130 -9.85 0.59 -4.99
C VAL A 130 -8.58 0.62 -5.81
N ARG A 131 -7.44 0.23 -5.22
CA ARG A 131 -6.16 0.12 -5.89
C ARG A 131 -6.20 -0.89 -7.04
N ASP A 132 -6.74 -2.08 -6.80
CA ASP A 132 -6.81 -3.14 -7.80
C ASP A 132 -7.64 -2.69 -9.03
N ASN A 133 -8.73 -1.94 -8.81
CA ASN A 133 -9.50 -1.34 -9.90
C ASN A 133 -8.69 -0.32 -10.72
N MET A 134 -7.84 0.48 -10.05
CA MET A 134 -6.97 1.44 -10.75
C MET A 134 -5.87 0.74 -11.55
N ILE A 135 -5.27 -0.32 -10.99
CA ILE A 135 -4.29 -1.15 -11.70
C ILE A 135 -4.95 -1.80 -12.92
N PHE A 136 -6.11 -2.43 -12.75
CA PHE A 136 -6.84 -3.05 -13.84
C PHE A 136 -7.19 -2.04 -14.95
N ARG A 137 -7.69 -0.85 -14.58
CA ARG A 137 -7.94 0.22 -15.55
C ARG A 137 -6.68 0.60 -16.34
N SER A 138 -5.54 0.73 -15.66
CA SER A 138 -4.26 1.03 -16.30
C SER A 138 -3.85 -0.06 -17.30
N GLN A 139 -4.01 -1.33 -16.91
CA GLN A 139 -3.72 -2.48 -17.78
C GLN A 139 -4.61 -2.50 -19.02
N VAL A 140 -5.92 -2.25 -18.88
CA VAL A 140 -6.86 -2.17 -20.00
C VAL A 140 -6.46 -1.06 -20.97
N ILE A 141 -6.14 0.13 -20.46
CA ILE A 141 -5.72 1.26 -21.31
C ILE A 141 -4.43 0.92 -22.06
N SER A 142 -3.44 0.34 -21.36
CA SER A 142 -2.18 -0.06 -21.98
C SER A 142 -2.36 -1.13 -23.05
N PHE A 143 -3.22 -2.12 -22.78
CA PHE A 143 -3.57 -3.16 -23.75
C PHE A 143 -4.23 -2.56 -25.00
N LEU A 144 -5.21 -1.68 -24.83
CA LEU A 144 -5.89 -1.01 -25.95
C LEU A 144 -4.91 -0.21 -26.82
N ARG A 145 -4.02 0.56 -26.18
CA ARG A 145 -2.98 1.32 -26.89
C ARG A 145 -2.04 0.39 -27.69
N ALA A 146 -1.54 -0.65 -27.04
CA ALA A 146 -0.67 -1.63 -27.69
C ALA A 146 -1.38 -2.28 -28.88
N LYS A 147 -2.66 -2.69 -28.70
CA LYS A 147 -3.43 -3.33 -29.78
C LYS A 147 -3.71 -2.40 -30.95
N MET A 148 -4.05 -1.16 -30.69
CA MET A 148 -4.25 -0.16 -31.74
C MET A 148 -2.95 0.12 -32.50
N THR A 149 -1.83 0.24 -31.81
CA THR A 149 -0.52 0.41 -32.45
C THR A 149 -0.14 -0.79 -33.33
N GLU A 150 -0.36 -2.02 -32.82
CA GLU A 150 -0.14 -3.25 -33.59
C GLU A 150 -0.97 -3.29 -34.90
N MET A 151 -2.18 -2.75 -34.87
CA MET A 151 -3.07 -2.62 -36.04
C MET A 151 -2.67 -1.48 -36.99
N GLY A 152 -1.60 -0.73 -36.71
CA GLY A 152 -1.08 0.36 -37.52
C GLY A 152 -1.70 1.74 -37.23
N PHE A 153 -2.46 1.88 -36.15
CA PHE A 153 -2.97 3.19 -35.72
C PHE A 153 -1.90 3.99 -34.99
N LEU A 154 -1.91 5.29 -35.19
CA LEU A 154 -1.04 6.24 -34.49
C LEU A 154 -1.84 6.95 -33.40
N GLU A 155 -1.33 6.92 -32.14
CA GLU A 155 -1.91 7.72 -31.05
C GLU A 155 -1.49 9.19 -31.23
N ILE A 156 -2.47 10.07 -31.39
CA ILE A 156 -2.26 11.51 -31.52
C ILE A 156 -2.98 12.21 -30.37
N GLN A 157 -2.23 13.00 -29.61
CA GLN A 157 -2.81 13.89 -28.61
C GLN A 157 -3.26 15.18 -29.31
N THR A 158 -4.57 15.33 -29.49
CA THR A 158 -5.15 16.58 -29.99
C THR A 158 -5.42 17.54 -28.84
N PRO A 159 -5.24 18.86 -29.01
CA PRO A 159 -5.67 19.82 -28.02
C PRO A 159 -7.19 19.71 -27.86
N ILE A 160 -7.64 19.60 -26.61
CA ILE A 160 -9.06 19.58 -26.30
C ILE A 160 -9.55 21.04 -26.37
N PRO A 161 -10.39 21.41 -27.34
CA PRO A 161 -10.99 22.73 -27.35
C PRO A 161 -11.94 22.84 -26.15
N VAL A 162 -11.55 23.62 -25.18
CA VAL A 162 -12.38 23.89 -23.99
C VAL A 162 -13.25 25.08 -24.30
N SER A 163 -14.53 24.86 -24.48
CA SER A 163 -15.52 25.92 -24.64
C SER A 163 -15.86 26.55 -23.28
N TYR A 164 -14.91 27.29 -22.69
CA TYR A 164 -15.24 28.17 -21.58
C TYR A 164 -15.49 29.58 -22.09
N THR A 165 -16.54 30.19 -21.61
CA THR A 165 -16.81 31.62 -21.80
C THR A 165 -15.80 32.56 -21.18
N HIS A 166 -14.84 32.02 -20.38
CA HIS A 166 -13.78 32.79 -19.71
C HIS A 166 -12.38 32.57 -20.30
N LEU A 167 -12.23 31.78 -21.35
CA LEU A 167 -10.95 31.61 -22.05
C LEU A 167 -10.65 32.71 -23.09
N THR A 168 -11.52 33.68 -23.22
CA THR A 168 -11.06 34.96 -23.70
C THR A 168 -10.22 35.58 -22.60
N LEU A 169 -8.90 35.36 -22.62
CA LEU A 169 -7.99 36.33 -22.02
C LEU A 169 -8.50 37.71 -22.45
N PRO A 170 -8.76 38.62 -21.50
CA PRO A 170 -8.94 40.02 -21.89
C PRO A 170 -7.58 40.48 -22.37
N THR A 171 -7.33 40.30 -23.65
CA THR A 171 -6.30 41.02 -24.36
C THR A 171 -6.76 42.44 -24.46
N LYS A 172 -6.73 43.17 -23.35
CA LYS A 172 -6.50 44.60 -23.42
C LYS A 172 -5.04 44.79 -23.81
N LEU A 173 -4.79 44.82 -25.08
CA LEU A 173 -3.70 45.57 -25.65
C LEU A 173 -4.09 47.02 -25.52
N GLU A 174 -3.67 47.65 -24.45
CA GLU A 174 -3.51 49.10 -24.41
C GLU A 174 -2.09 49.41 -24.81
#